data_4dff2cc50d6ae2399096e76f40694170
#
_entry.id   4dff2cc50d6ae2399096e76f40694170
#
_cell.length_a   1.000
_cell.length_b   1.000
_cell.length_c   1.000
_cell.angle_alpha   90.00
_cell.angle_beta   90.00
_cell.angle_gamma   90.00
#
_symmetry.space_group_name_H-M   'P 1'
#
loop_
_entity.id
_entity.type
_entity.pdbx_description
1 polymer ?
#
loop_
_entity_poly.entity_id
_entity_poly.type
_entity_poly.pdbx_seq_one_letter_code
_entity_poly.pdbx_strand_id
1 'polypeptide(L)'
;MVERGVTLVHTTVMRWVQHYVPVFEKRWMKYARPTGSSWRVDETYIRVKGKWTYLYRAVDKQGRTVDFLLSEKRDKAAAKRFFMKAIGNNQVPAKITLDGYEASHQAVSELKAEGVLSAETQVRTSKYLNNLIEQDHRRVKQRYYPMLGFKQFANAAVTLSGTSVSAEDQERAVRHIKH
;
A
#
# COMPACT_ATOMS: atom_id res chain seq x y z
N MET A 1 7.87 -17.47 -19.49
CA MET A 1 7.25 -16.35 -20.24
C MET A 1 7.95 -16.27 -21.58
N VAL A 2 7.28 -16.62 -22.65
CA VAL A 2 7.79 -16.45 -24.02
C VAL A 2 6.93 -15.37 -24.67
N GLU A 3 7.24 -14.12 -24.35
CA GLU A 3 6.65 -12.98 -25.00
C GLU A 3 7.74 -12.27 -25.81
N ARG A 4 7.50 -12.01 -27.07
CA ARG A 4 8.45 -11.36 -28.00
C ARG A 4 9.78 -12.13 -28.21
N GLY A 5 9.76 -13.47 -28.17
CA GLY A 5 10.95 -14.29 -28.45
C GLY A 5 12.04 -14.32 -27.37
N VAL A 6 11.74 -13.79 -26.18
CA VAL A 6 12.70 -13.79 -25.05
C VAL A 6 12.27 -14.83 -24.02
N THR A 7 13.09 -15.83 -23.78
CA THR A 7 12.86 -16.82 -22.73
C THR A 7 13.55 -16.34 -21.43
N LEU A 8 12.75 -15.96 -20.43
CA LEU A 8 13.24 -15.51 -19.15
C LEU A 8 12.87 -16.49 -18.02
N VAL A 9 13.83 -16.75 -17.15
CA VAL A 9 13.62 -17.52 -15.92
C VAL A 9 12.98 -16.59 -14.88
N HIS A 10 12.05 -17.13 -14.08
CA HIS A 10 11.35 -16.36 -13.05
C HIS A 10 12.29 -15.63 -12.06
N THR A 11 13.46 -16.21 -11.78
CA THR A 11 14.50 -15.61 -10.92
C THR A 11 15.09 -14.33 -11.52
N THR A 12 15.24 -14.27 -12.84
CA THR A 12 15.72 -13.07 -13.55
C THR A 12 14.67 -11.96 -13.44
N VAL A 13 13.39 -12.28 -13.66
CA VAL A 13 12.29 -11.32 -13.50
C VAL A 13 12.25 -10.79 -12.06
N MET A 14 12.40 -11.67 -11.06
CA MET A 14 12.42 -11.25 -9.66
C MET A 14 13.59 -10.32 -9.32
N ARG A 15 14.80 -10.62 -9.86
CA ARG A 15 15.96 -9.71 -9.70
C ARG A 15 15.68 -8.33 -10.32
N TRP A 16 15.05 -8.28 -11.47
CA TRP A 16 14.65 -7.03 -12.09
C TRP A 16 13.65 -6.25 -11.25
N VAL A 17 12.63 -6.90 -10.71
CA VAL A 17 11.69 -6.27 -9.79
C VAL A 17 12.44 -5.65 -8.61
N GLN A 18 13.32 -6.42 -7.95
CA GLN A 18 14.07 -5.92 -6.79
C GLN A 18 15.02 -4.76 -7.13
N HIS A 19 15.57 -4.73 -8.33
CA HIS A 19 16.51 -3.69 -8.76
C HIS A 19 15.77 -2.44 -9.27
N TYR A 20 14.78 -2.62 -10.14
CA TYR A 20 14.18 -1.49 -10.86
C TYR A 20 13.01 -0.84 -10.13
N VAL A 21 12.24 -1.57 -9.29
CA VAL A 21 11.11 -0.98 -8.59
C VAL A 21 11.52 0.20 -7.71
N PRO A 22 12.57 0.13 -6.87
CA PRO A 22 12.99 1.28 -6.06
C PRO A 22 13.42 2.50 -6.89
N VAL A 23 14.06 2.25 -8.05
CA VAL A 23 14.46 3.32 -8.99
C VAL A 23 13.24 3.94 -9.65
N PHE A 24 12.29 3.10 -10.05
CA PHE A 24 11.03 3.53 -10.65
C PHE A 24 10.21 4.36 -9.67
N GLU A 25 10.06 3.92 -8.43
CA GLU A 25 9.33 4.66 -7.38
C GLU A 25 9.90 6.06 -7.16
N LYS A 26 11.22 6.19 -7.02
CA LYS A 26 11.86 7.51 -6.86
C LYS A 26 11.57 8.46 -8.02
N ARG A 27 11.55 7.94 -9.24
CA ARG A 27 11.22 8.73 -10.44
C ARG A 27 9.73 9.04 -10.50
N TRP A 28 8.91 8.05 -10.17
CA TRP A 28 7.47 8.13 -10.21
C TRP A 28 6.88 9.12 -9.21
N MET A 29 7.40 9.17 -7.98
CA MET A 29 6.92 10.09 -6.93
C MET A 29 6.88 11.56 -7.39
N LYS A 30 7.73 11.94 -8.36
CA LYS A 30 7.74 13.30 -8.94
C LYS A 30 6.49 13.60 -9.79
N TYR A 31 5.85 12.58 -10.32
CA TYR A 31 4.71 12.68 -11.25
C TYR A 31 3.42 12.13 -10.67
N ALA A 32 3.48 11.55 -9.47
CA ALA A 32 2.31 11.01 -8.79
C ALA A 32 1.29 12.12 -8.51
N ARG A 33 0.03 11.84 -8.80
CA ARG A 33 -1.05 12.76 -8.43
C ARG A 33 -1.22 12.75 -6.92
N PRO A 34 -1.51 13.91 -6.29
CA PRO A 34 -1.87 13.94 -4.90
C PRO A 34 -3.03 12.98 -4.62
N THR A 35 -2.94 12.23 -3.56
CA THR A 35 -4.03 11.36 -3.11
C THR A 35 -5.18 12.20 -2.56
N GLY A 36 -6.40 11.68 -2.65
CA GLY A 36 -7.56 12.35 -2.08
C GLY A 36 -7.49 12.42 -0.55
N SER A 37 -8.14 13.41 0.04
CA SER A 37 -8.18 13.64 1.49
C SER A 37 -9.10 12.68 2.27
N SER A 38 -9.80 11.77 1.58
CA SER A 38 -10.67 10.76 2.22
C SER A 38 -10.06 9.38 2.04
N TRP A 39 -9.57 8.82 3.13
CA TRP A 39 -8.88 7.53 3.14
C TRP A 39 -9.78 6.41 3.67
N ARG A 40 -9.66 5.25 3.07
CA ARG A 40 -10.16 3.97 3.60
C ARG A 40 -8.97 3.14 3.96
N VAL A 41 -8.94 2.68 5.20
CA VAL A 41 -7.82 1.94 5.78
C VAL A 41 -8.33 0.60 6.27
N ASP A 42 -7.60 -0.44 5.94
CA ASP A 42 -7.87 -1.79 6.39
C ASP A 42 -6.58 -2.61 6.39
N GLU A 43 -6.60 -3.72 7.12
CA GLU A 43 -5.51 -4.67 7.18
C GLU A 43 -5.88 -5.96 6.43
N THR A 44 -4.91 -6.47 5.72
CA THR A 44 -4.95 -7.82 5.17
C THR A 44 -3.67 -8.56 5.55
N TYR A 45 -3.49 -9.77 5.07
CA TYR A 45 -2.28 -10.55 5.37
C TYR A 45 -1.74 -11.22 4.13
N ILE A 46 -0.42 -11.36 4.10
CA ILE A 46 0.34 -12.09 3.08
C ILE A 46 1.32 -13.04 3.76
N ARG A 47 1.82 -14.03 3.03
CA ARG A 47 2.76 -15.01 3.56
C ARG A 47 4.19 -14.58 3.30
N VAL A 48 5.00 -14.45 4.37
CA VAL A 48 6.44 -14.13 4.28
C VAL A 48 7.20 -15.12 5.15
N LYS A 49 8.18 -15.79 4.59
CA LYS A 49 8.94 -16.87 5.28
C LYS A 49 8.04 -17.94 5.92
N GLY A 50 6.93 -18.28 5.25
CA GLY A 50 5.98 -19.26 5.79
C GLY A 50 5.06 -18.72 6.89
N LYS A 51 5.27 -17.49 7.40
CA LYS A 51 4.47 -16.86 8.45
C LYS A 51 3.49 -15.86 7.86
N TRP A 52 2.34 -15.69 8.50
CA TRP A 52 1.39 -14.64 8.18
C TRP A 52 1.95 -13.29 8.64
N THR A 53 1.97 -12.34 7.74
CA THR A 53 2.47 -10.98 7.94
C THR A 53 1.34 -10.02 7.57
N TYR A 54 1.11 -9.02 8.37
CA TYR A 54 0.02 -8.07 8.18
C TYR A 54 0.43 -6.98 7.21
N LEU A 55 -0.48 -6.66 6.31
CA LEU A 55 -0.35 -5.61 5.33
C LEU A 55 -1.41 -4.55 5.61
N TYR A 56 -0.99 -3.45 6.21
CA TYR A 56 -1.81 -2.24 6.35
C TYR A 56 -1.85 -1.52 5.02
N ARG A 57 -3.02 -1.11 4.60
CA ARG A 57 -3.20 -0.36 3.35
C ARG A 57 -4.20 0.76 3.53
N ALA A 58 -3.95 1.87 2.84
CA ALA A 58 -4.92 2.93 2.64
C ALA A 58 -5.15 3.17 1.16
N VAL A 59 -6.40 3.39 0.80
CA VAL A 59 -6.81 3.85 -0.53
C VAL A 59 -7.67 5.10 -0.41
N ASP A 60 -7.61 5.97 -1.40
CA ASP A 60 -8.48 7.13 -1.45
C ASP A 60 -9.88 6.80 -2.00
N LYS A 61 -10.74 7.82 -2.12
CA LYS A 61 -12.11 7.66 -2.63
C LYS A 61 -12.15 7.13 -4.06
N GLN A 62 -11.10 7.32 -4.85
CA GLN A 62 -10.97 6.83 -6.23
C GLN A 62 -10.35 5.42 -6.30
N GLY A 63 -10.00 4.81 -5.18
CA GLY A 63 -9.34 3.51 -5.10
C GLY A 63 -7.83 3.56 -5.40
N ARG A 64 -7.23 4.76 -5.46
CA ARG A 64 -5.78 4.91 -5.61
C ARG A 64 -5.10 4.61 -4.29
N THR A 65 -3.98 3.90 -4.35
CA THR A 65 -3.20 3.61 -3.14
C THR A 65 -2.64 4.90 -2.55
N VAL A 66 -2.95 5.15 -1.29
CA VAL A 66 -2.35 6.23 -0.49
C VAL A 66 -0.99 5.77 0.02
N ASP A 67 -0.95 4.69 0.77
CA ASP A 67 0.27 4.07 1.27
C ASP A 67 -0.01 2.63 1.76
N PHE A 68 1.07 1.91 2.07
CA PHE A 68 1.00 0.60 2.70
C PHE A 68 2.15 0.41 3.69
N LEU A 69 1.96 -0.49 4.64
CA LEU A 69 3.00 -0.94 5.57
C LEU A 69 2.88 -2.44 5.79
N LEU A 70 4.01 -3.14 5.65
CA LEU A 70 4.12 -4.54 6.03
C LEU A 70 4.60 -4.62 7.48
N SER A 71 3.93 -5.43 8.31
CA SER A 71 4.27 -5.61 9.72
C SER A 71 4.10 -7.06 10.15
N GLU A 72 5.04 -7.56 10.96
CA GLU A 72 4.92 -8.90 11.56
C GLU A 72 3.83 -8.96 12.65
N LYS A 73 3.50 -7.79 13.23
CA LYS A 73 2.50 -7.68 14.29
C LYS A 73 1.28 -6.90 13.82
N ARG A 74 0.11 -7.31 14.32
CA ARG A 74 -1.13 -6.57 14.20
C ARG A 74 -1.45 -5.94 15.55
N ASP A 75 -0.86 -4.80 15.80
CA ASP A 75 -1.00 -4.08 17.06
C ASP A 75 -1.13 -2.55 16.83
N LYS A 76 -1.45 -1.82 17.90
CA LYS A 76 -1.55 -0.37 17.90
C LYS A 76 -0.27 0.30 17.41
N ALA A 77 0.91 -0.21 17.79
CA ALA A 77 2.19 0.35 17.38
C ALA A 77 2.41 0.21 15.88
N ALA A 78 2.02 -0.91 15.27
CA ALA A 78 2.08 -1.11 13.83
C ALA A 78 1.11 -0.19 13.10
N ALA A 79 -0.14 -0.06 13.58
CA ALA A 79 -1.11 0.87 13.03
C ALA A 79 -0.61 2.32 13.11
N LYS A 80 -0.05 2.73 14.24
CA LYS A 80 0.53 4.07 14.42
C LYS A 80 1.67 4.34 13.43
N ARG A 81 2.62 3.40 13.28
CA ARG A 81 3.71 3.53 12.29
C ARG A 81 3.17 3.65 10.86
N PHE A 82 2.11 2.90 10.54
CA PHE A 82 1.46 2.98 9.24
C PHE A 82 0.90 4.39 8.99
N PHE A 83 0.10 4.93 9.92
CA PHE A 83 -0.48 6.26 9.77
C PHE A 83 0.59 7.35 9.71
N MET A 84 1.62 7.30 10.57
CA MET A 84 2.74 8.24 10.52
C MET A 84 3.43 8.23 9.15
N LYS A 85 3.70 7.05 8.59
CA LYS A 85 4.27 6.90 7.25
C LYS A 85 3.34 7.48 6.19
N ALA A 86 2.07 7.13 6.21
CA ALA A 86 1.09 7.57 5.23
C ALA A 86 0.90 9.10 5.25
N ILE A 87 0.86 9.71 6.43
CA ILE A 87 0.78 11.17 6.59
C ILE A 87 2.07 11.86 6.14
N GLY A 88 3.24 11.28 6.46
CA GLY A 88 4.53 11.82 6.04
C GLY A 88 4.75 11.82 4.53
N ASN A 89 4.16 10.87 3.82
CA ASN A 89 4.26 10.74 2.37
C ASN A 89 3.15 11.46 1.60
N ASN A 90 2.07 11.85 2.29
CA ASN A 90 0.87 12.43 1.68
C ASN A 90 0.37 13.63 2.51
N GLN A 91 -0.74 14.21 2.09
CA GLN A 91 -1.42 15.24 2.87
C GLN A 91 -2.20 14.62 4.04
N VAL A 92 -2.33 15.40 5.12
CA VAL A 92 -3.18 15.00 6.25
C VAL A 92 -4.62 14.79 5.77
N PRO A 93 -5.23 13.63 6.04
CA PRO A 93 -6.57 13.34 5.55
C PRO A 93 -7.63 14.14 6.30
N ALA A 94 -8.63 14.63 5.57
CA ALA A 94 -9.83 15.21 6.17
C ALA A 94 -10.76 14.12 6.76
N LYS A 95 -10.70 12.89 6.20
CA LYS A 95 -11.53 11.78 6.62
C LYS A 95 -10.78 10.46 6.55
N ILE A 96 -10.92 9.64 7.60
CA ILE A 96 -10.42 8.27 7.66
C ILE A 96 -11.60 7.34 7.93
N THR A 97 -11.78 6.33 7.09
CA THR A 97 -12.74 5.24 7.33
C THR A 97 -11.95 4.00 7.73
N LEU A 98 -12.27 3.45 8.89
CA LEU A 98 -11.68 2.25 9.48
C LEU A 98 -12.72 1.12 9.53
N ASP A 99 -12.24 -0.11 9.60
CA ASP A 99 -13.04 -1.22 10.08
C ASP A 99 -13.25 -1.14 11.61
N GLY A 100 -13.87 -2.16 12.20
CA GLY A 100 -14.08 -2.22 13.65
C GLY A 100 -12.86 -2.61 14.48
N TYR A 101 -11.64 -2.61 13.90
CA TYR A 101 -10.44 -3.03 14.62
C TYR A 101 -9.94 -1.93 15.58
N GLU A 102 -10.03 -2.23 16.88
CA GLU A 102 -9.79 -1.27 17.97
C GLU A 102 -8.40 -0.64 17.95
N ALA A 103 -7.35 -1.42 17.63
CA ALA A 103 -5.97 -0.92 17.60
C ALA A 103 -5.75 0.20 16.58
N SER A 104 -6.44 0.15 15.42
CA SER A 104 -6.39 1.21 14.42
C SER A 104 -7.11 2.46 14.90
N HIS A 105 -8.22 2.34 15.63
CA HIS A 105 -8.92 3.46 16.26
C HIS A 105 -8.09 4.11 17.36
N GLN A 106 -7.47 3.31 18.23
CA GLN A 106 -6.57 3.79 19.28
C GLN A 106 -5.37 4.54 18.70
N ALA A 107 -4.75 4.01 17.62
CA ALA A 107 -3.64 4.67 16.96
C ALA A 107 -4.04 6.05 16.39
N VAL A 108 -5.21 6.15 15.75
CA VAL A 108 -5.71 7.43 15.23
C VAL A 108 -6.02 8.41 16.36
N SER A 109 -6.59 7.95 17.48
CA SER A 109 -6.87 8.78 18.65
C SER A 109 -5.58 9.34 19.25
N GLU A 110 -4.53 8.51 19.39
CA GLU A 110 -3.21 8.97 19.87
C GLU A 110 -2.59 10.02 18.93
N LEU A 111 -2.64 9.79 17.61
CA LEU A 111 -2.08 10.72 16.63
C LEU A 111 -2.80 12.07 16.62
N LYS A 112 -4.11 12.08 16.93
CA LYS A 112 -4.83 13.33 17.16
C LYS A 112 -4.38 14.04 18.44
N ALA A 113 -4.22 13.30 19.53
CA ALA A 113 -3.74 13.85 20.80
C ALA A 113 -2.31 14.41 20.68
N GLU A 114 -1.47 13.79 19.86
CA GLU A 114 -0.10 14.24 19.58
C GLU A 114 -0.02 15.39 18.54
N GLY A 115 -1.15 15.79 17.95
CA GLY A 115 -1.19 16.85 16.93
C GLY A 115 -0.65 16.44 15.55
N VAL A 116 -0.34 15.16 15.32
CA VAL A 116 0.10 14.64 14.01
C VAL A 116 -1.08 14.56 13.02
N LEU A 117 -2.25 14.19 13.53
CA LEU A 117 -3.52 14.28 12.82
C LEU A 117 -4.30 15.50 13.32
N SER A 118 -4.95 16.22 12.39
CA SER A 118 -5.85 17.31 12.77
C SER A 118 -6.98 16.81 13.66
N ALA A 119 -7.32 17.57 14.70
CA ALA A 119 -8.47 17.30 15.56
C ALA A 119 -9.78 17.21 14.72
N GLU A 120 -9.85 17.97 13.62
CA GLU A 120 -11.00 18.01 12.70
C GLU A 120 -11.07 16.81 11.76
N THR A 121 -10.01 15.99 11.66
CA THR A 121 -10.05 14.77 10.85
C THR A 121 -11.22 13.88 11.27
N GLN A 122 -12.18 13.67 10.38
CA GLN A 122 -13.33 12.84 10.66
C GLN A 122 -12.92 11.36 10.65
N VAL A 123 -13.22 10.64 11.73
CA VAL A 123 -13.03 9.19 11.81
C VAL A 123 -14.38 8.51 11.70
N ARG A 124 -14.51 7.60 10.74
CA ARG A 124 -15.73 6.79 10.55
C ARG A 124 -15.40 5.33 10.77
N THR A 125 -16.24 4.66 11.53
CA THR A 125 -16.24 3.20 11.60
C THR A 125 -17.27 2.67 10.64
N SER A 126 -16.90 1.81 9.72
CA SER A 126 -17.85 1.22 8.81
C SER A 126 -17.45 -0.18 8.39
N LYS A 127 -18.25 -1.14 8.86
CA LYS A 127 -18.14 -2.56 8.48
C LYS A 127 -18.55 -2.81 7.01
N TYR A 128 -19.36 -1.92 6.41
CA TYR A 128 -19.99 -2.14 5.10
C TYR A 128 -19.54 -1.19 4.00
N LEU A 129 -18.76 -0.14 4.30
CA LEU A 129 -18.30 0.84 3.30
C LEU A 129 -16.87 0.57 2.81
N ASN A 130 -16.32 -0.60 3.11
CA ASN A 130 -14.94 -0.96 2.78
C ASN A 130 -14.79 -1.69 1.43
N ASN A 131 -15.85 -1.75 0.61
CA ASN A 131 -15.81 -2.44 -0.69
C ASN A 131 -14.61 -2.03 -1.56
N LEU A 132 -14.21 -0.75 -1.54
CA LEU A 132 -13.07 -0.29 -2.35
C LEU A 132 -11.74 -0.88 -1.85
N ILE A 133 -11.51 -0.89 -0.55
CA ILE A 133 -10.27 -1.46 0.00
C ILE A 133 -10.29 -2.99 -0.04
N GLU A 134 -11.45 -3.61 0.10
CA GLU A 134 -11.60 -5.06 -0.09
C GLU A 134 -11.29 -5.47 -1.54
N GLN A 135 -11.74 -4.68 -2.53
CA GLN A 135 -11.39 -4.89 -3.92
C GLN A 135 -9.88 -4.70 -4.16
N ASP A 136 -9.28 -3.70 -3.52
CA ASP A 136 -7.83 -3.49 -3.56
C ASP A 136 -7.07 -4.68 -2.95
N HIS A 137 -7.49 -5.17 -1.79
CA HIS A 137 -6.94 -6.37 -1.17
C HIS A 137 -7.07 -7.60 -2.08
N ARG A 138 -8.19 -7.75 -2.77
CA ARG A 138 -8.40 -8.84 -3.72
C ARG A 138 -7.42 -8.75 -4.88
N ARG A 139 -7.22 -7.55 -5.47
CA ARG A 139 -6.22 -7.32 -6.54
C ARG A 139 -4.81 -7.63 -6.08
N VAL A 140 -4.44 -7.21 -4.86
CA VAL A 140 -3.15 -7.52 -4.26
C VAL A 140 -3.00 -9.04 -4.12
N LYS A 141 -3.95 -9.72 -3.51
CA LYS A 141 -3.92 -11.17 -3.30
C LYS A 141 -3.84 -11.95 -4.62
N GLN A 142 -4.59 -11.57 -5.64
CA GLN A 142 -4.55 -12.22 -6.96
C GLN A 142 -3.16 -12.20 -7.59
N ARG A 143 -2.39 -11.11 -7.38
CA ARG A 143 -1.01 -11.00 -7.90
C ARG A 143 -0.01 -11.84 -7.13
N TYR A 144 -0.20 -12.01 -5.82
CA TYR A 144 0.77 -12.72 -4.96
C TYR A 144 0.41 -14.17 -4.68
N TYR A 145 -0.85 -14.55 -4.84
CA TYR A 145 -1.28 -15.92 -4.61
C TYR A 145 -0.49 -16.95 -5.42
N PRO A 146 -0.23 -16.73 -6.73
CA PRO A 146 0.59 -17.64 -7.54
C PRO A 146 2.05 -17.74 -7.08
N MET A 147 2.56 -16.76 -6.30
CA MET A 147 3.94 -16.75 -5.82
C MET A 147 4.14 -17.61 -4.56
N LEU A 148 3.08 -18.21 -4.00
CA LEU A 148 3.09 -19.03 -2.79
C LEU A 148 3.72 -18.35 -1.55
N GLY A 149 3.81 -17.01 -1.58
CA GLY A 149 4.41 -16.19 -0.55
C GLY A 149 5.83 -15.72 -0.85
N PHE A 150 6.38 -14.94 0.05
CA PHE A 150 7.70 -14.33 -0.09
C PHE A 150 8.73 -15.02 0.82
N LYS A 151 9.93 -15.21 0.30
CA LYS A 151 11.05 -15.78 1.08
C LYS A 151 11.72 -14.76 2.01
N GLN A 152 11.59 -13.46 1.72
CA GLN A 152 12.21 -12.37 2.48
C GLN A 152 11.27 -11.19 2.62
N PHE A 153 11.30 -10.55 3.79
CA PHE A 153 10.47 -9.38 4.09
C PHE A 153 10.78 -8.19 3.16
N ALA A 154 12.06 -7.91 2.93
CA ALA A 154 12.49 -6.84 2.03
C ALA A 154 11.96 -7.04 0.60
N ASN A 155 12.04 -8.28 0.09
CA ASN A 155 11.53 -8.60 -1.24
C ASN A 155 10.00 -8.44 -1.33
N ALA A 156 9.29 -8.81 -0.26
CA ALA A 156 7.85 -8.58 -0.17
C ALA A 156 7.52 -7.08 -0.23
N ALA A 157 8.21 -6.26 0.55
CA ALA A 157 8.01 -4.82 0.56
C ALA A 157 8.23 -4.19 -0.82
N VAL A 158 9.35 -4.50 -1.48
CA VAL A 158 9.66 -3.99 -2.84
C VAL A 158 8.62 -4.42 -3.86
N THR A 159 8.19 -5.67 -3.83
CA THR A 159 7.20 -6.16 -4.80
C THR A 159 5.83 -5.52 -4.56
N LEU A 160 5.42 -5.35 -3.30
CA LEU A 160 4.19 -4.66 -2.93
C LEU A 160 4.19 -3.22 -3.42
N SER A 161 5.30 -2.52 -3.27
CA SER A 161 5.45 -1.15 -3.70
C SER A 161 5.26 -1.00 -5.21
N GLY A 162 5.93 -1.85 -6.00
CA GLY A 162 5.78 -1.85 -7.46
C GLY A 162 4.35 -2.14 -7.97
N THR A 163 3.55 -2.86 -7.17
CA THR A 163 2.14 -3.14 -7.54
C THR A 163 1.15 -2.08 -7.05
N SER A 164 1.61 -1.17 -6.20
CA SER A 164 0.78 -0.07 -5.68
C SER A 164 0.61 1.08 -6.68
N VAL A 165 1.43 1.10 -7.72
CA VAL A 165 1.31 2.08 -8.81
C VAL A 165 0.13 1.70 -9.71
N SER A 166 -0.83 2.61 -9.89
CA SER A 166 -2.01 2.36 -10.73
C SER A 166 -1.63 2.22 -12.21
N ALA A 167 -2.48 1.57 -13.01
CA ALA A 167 -2.24 1.45 -14.45
C ALA A 167 -2.18 2.82 -15.16
N GLU A 168 -3.05 3.76 -14.75
CA GLU A 168 -3.05 5.14 -15.28
C GLU A 168 -1.75 5.86 -14.95
N ASP A 169 -1.24 5.61 -13.77
CA ASP A 169 0.00 6.16 -13.31
C ASP A 169 1.18 5.57 -14.09
N GLN A 170 1.16 4.29 -14.39
CA GLN A 170 2.18 3.63 -15.22
C GLN A 170 2.23 4.19 -16.64
N GLU A 171 1.08 4.39 -17.29
CA GLU A 171 1.00 4.98 -18.62
C GLU A 171 1.53 6.42 -18.65
N ARG A 172 1.25 7.19 -17.62
CA ARG A 172 1.72 8.58 -17.49
C ARG A 172 3.24 8.63 -17.32
N ALA A 173 3.83 7.77 -16.49
CA ALA A 173 5.27 7.66 -16.33
C ALA A 173 5.95 7.33 -17.67
N VAL A 174 5.40 6.38 -18.42
CA VAL A 174 5.94 5.99 -19.73
C VAL A 174 5.89 7.14 -20.73
N ARG A 175 4.84 7.96 -20.73
CA ARG A 175 4.75 9.15 -21.61
C ARG A 175 5.83 10.20 -21.30
N HIS A 176 6.14 10.42 -20.01
CA HIS A 176 7.16 11.40 -19.60
C HIS A 176 8.60 10.91 -19.71
N ILE A 177 8.83 9.61 -19.86
CA ILE A 177 10.18 9.05 -20.10
C ILE A 177 10.56 9.12 -21.59
N LYS A 178 9.56 9.27 -22.48
CA LYS A 178 9.78 9.33 -23.96
C LYS A 178 10.06 10.74 -24.49
N HIS A 179 10.11 11.72 -23.63
CA HIS A 179 10.48 13.10 -23.91
C HIS A 179 11.65 13.52 -23.01
#